data_d2e414313f175eab54c403f0729bbd88
#
_entry.id   d2e414313f175eab54c403f0729bbd88
#
_cell.length_a   1.000
_cell.length_b   1.000
_cell.length_c   1.000
_cell.angle_alpha   90.00
_cell.angle_beta   90.00
_cell.angle_gamma   90.00
#
_symmetry.space_group_name_H-M   'P 1'
#
loop_
_entity.id
_entity.type
_entity.pdbx_description
1 polymer ?
#
loop_
_entity_poly.entity_id
_entity_poly.type
_entity_poly.pdbx_seq_one_letter_code
_entity_poly.pdbx_strand_id
1 'polypeptide(L)'
;VNPDRVFNLAGPSSVYESFSNPIETIDLITNIFNNLTGALISNNIFCNFFQASSSEMFNSKGNEIINEESPVKSNSPYAEAKIINHSKALNLIKTYNWNITSGIMFNHESEFRDIDYLTSKIIKNVYEIYNKKEQKIVIGSLDYVRDWSFAGDIMNAALILSLNNAKGSYIMGSGIGKSIKELVQIVFNYFDLNWEKYTDVDESLLRKGDPKIKISDPTKIFNEFGWKTQLSFEDLIIRCIEKKIKITR
;
A
#
# COMPACT_ATOMS: atom_id res chain seq x y z
N VAL A 1 28.23 7.61 6.99
CA VAL A 1 27.38 8.54 6.25
C VAL A 1 26.60 9.38 7.25
N ASN A 2 26.52 10.67 7.00
CA ASN A 2 25.70 11.61 7.79
C ASN A 2 24.55 12.10 6.88
N PRO A 3 23.42 11.41 6.84
CA PRO A 3 22.32 11.76 5.94
C PRO A 3 21.50 12.94 6.47
N ASP A 4 21.01 13.80 5.58
CA ASP A 4 20.00 14.81 5.91
C ASP A 4 18.60 14.21 6.01
N ARG A 5 18.34 13.13 5.25
CA ARG A 5 17.06 12.45 5.18
C ARG A 5 17.24 10.96 5.00
N VAL A 6 16.36 10.19 5.65
CA VAL A 6 16.26 8.73 5.49
C VAL A 6 14.83 8.37 5.11
N PHE A 7 14.67 7.59 4.03
CA PHE A 7 13.41 6.99 3.64
C PHE A 7 13.52 5.48 3.82
N ASN A 8 12.94 4.97 4.90
CA ASN A 8 12.91 3.53 5.15
C ASN A 8 11.72 2.88 4.45
N LEU A 9 11.96 2.39 3.24
CA LEU A 9 11.00 1.62 2.43
C LEU A 9 11.34 0.12 2.41
N ALA A 10 12.39 -0.28 3.13
CA ALA A 10 12.91 -1.64 3.11
C ALA A 10 12.02 -2.63 3.87
N GLY A 11 12.00 -3.86 3.38
CA GLY A 11 11.35 -5.00 4.00
C GLY A 11 10.31 -5.68 3.11
N PRO A 12 9.86 -6.89 3.50
CA PRO A 12 8.78 -7.60 2.83
C PRO A 12 7.50 -6.76 2.74
N SER A 13 6.76 -6.88 1.64
CA SER A 13 5.52 -6.14 1.41
C SER A 13 4.30 -7.04 1.18
N SER A 14 4.51 -8.36 1.09
CA SER A 14 3.45 -9.35 0.87
C SER A 14 2.79 -9.76 2.18
N VAL A 15 1.51 -9.40 2.33
CA VAL A 15 0.69 -9.90 3.45
C VAL A 15 0.52 -11.42 3.36
N TYR A 16 0.34 -11.95 2.14
CA TYR A 16 0.13 -13.38 1.93
C TYR A 16 1.36 -14.20 2.36
N GLU A 17 2.55 -13.83 1.92
CA GLU A 17 3.79 -14.52 2.28
C GLU A 17 4.10 -14.46 3.77
N SER A 18 3.66 -13.40 4.46
CA SER A 18 3.88 -13.26 5.90
C SER A 18 3.25 -14.39 6.73
N PHE A 19 2.21 -15.05 6.24
CA PHE A 19 1.61 -16.21 6.90
C PHE A 19 2.44 -17.49 6.78
N SER A 20 3.26 -17.59 5.75
CA SER A 20 4.15 -18.75 5.56
C SER A 20 5.35 -18.70 6.52
N ASN A 21 5.87 -17.50 6.80
CA ASN A 21 7.03 -17.28 7.67
C ASN A 21 6.78 -16.13 8.68
N PRO A 22 5.87 -16.33 9.65
CA PRO A 22 5.38 -15.26 10.50
C PRO A 22 6.47 -14.61 11.36
N ILE A 23 7.28 -15.41 12.04
CA ILE A 23 8.34 -14.94 12.94
C ILE A 23 9.41 -14.20 12.13
N GLU A 24 9.89 -14.81 11.06
CA GLU A 24 10.92 -14.22 10.19
C GLU A 24 10.45 -12.88 9.59
N THR A 25 9.17 -12.80 9.18
CA THR A 25 8.60 -11.55 8.66
C THR A 25 8.59 -10.45 9.71
N ILE A 26 8.15 -10.75 10.94
CA ILE A 26 8.13 -9.78 12.03
C ILE A 26 9.54 -9.33 12.37
N ASP A 27 10.45 -10.26 12.55
CA ASP A 27 11.84 -9.97 12.92
C ASP A 27 12.54 -9.14 11.84
N LEU A 28 12.41 -9.51 10.59
CA LEU A 28 13.05 -8.79 9.48
C LEU A 28 12.57 -7.34 9.41
N ILE A 29 11.26 -7.13 9.38
CA ILE A 29 10.67 -5.77 9.28
C ILE A 29 11.05 -4.93 10.50
N THR A 30 10.99 -5.50 11.70
CA THR A 30 11.29 -4.75 12.94
C THR A 30 12.78 -4.49 13.12
N ASN A 31 13.65 -5.45 12.75
CA ASN A 31 15.09 -5.30 12.84
C ASN A 31 15.64 -4.27 11.84
N ILE A 32 15.08 -4.17 10.63
CA ILE A 32 15.45 -3.10 9.69
C ILE A 32 15.24 -1.72 10.34
N PHE A 33 14.07 -1.48 10.90
CA PHE A 33 13.77 -0.20 11.58
C PHE A 33 14.69 0.02 12.80
N ASN A 34 14.85 -0.99 13.67
CA ASN A 34 15.66 -0.90 14.87
C ASN A 34 17.14 -0.62 14.55
N ASN A 35 17.69 -1.32 13.55
CA ASN A 35 19.09 -1.16 13.15
C ASN A 35 19.36 0.25 12.60
N LEU A 36 18.45 0.75 11.72
CA LEU A 36 18.57 2.10 11.18
C LEU A 36 18.47 3.15 12.27
N THR A 37 17.43 3.11 13.10
CA THR A 37 17.22 4.10 14.15
C THR A 37 18.28 3.99 15.25
N GLY A 38 18.68 2.77 15.63
CA GLY A 38 19.74 2.53 16.60
C GLY A 38 21.09 3.07 16.13
N ALA A 39 21.45 2.85 14.86
CA ALA A 39 22.68 3.39 14.29
C ALA A 39 22.68 4.93 14.26
N LEU A 40 21.54 5.55 13.91
CA LEU A 40 21.42 7.00 13.89
C LEU A 40 21.53 7.59 15.32
N ILE A 41 20.84 6.99 16.29
CA ILE A 41 20.88 7.41 17.70
C ILE A 41 22.30 7.28 18.26
N SER A 42 22.97 6.13 18.04
CA SER A 42 24.33 5.88 18.53
C SER A 42 25.37 6.86 17.98
N ASN A 43 25.11 7.46 16.82
CA ASN A 43 25.96 8.47 16.22
C ASN A 43 25.44 9.90 16.43
N ASN A 44 24.41 10.09 17.26
CA ASN A 44 23.77 11.38 17.54
C ASN A 44 23.25 12.09 16.26
N ILE A 45 22.72 11.33 15.30
CA ILE A 45 22.19 11.81 14.02
C ILE A 45 20.65 11.81 14.09
N PHE A 46 20.03 12.97 14.12
CA PHE A 46 18.56 13.15 14.17
C PHE A 46 18.04 13.79 12.88
N CYS A 47 18.37 13.16 11.74
CA CYS A 47 17.90 13.59 10.41
C CYS A 47 16.39 13.37 10.24
N ASN A 48 15.80 13.94 9.18
CA ASN A 48 14.40 13.66 8.85
C ASN A 48 14.25 12.19 8.46
N PHE A 49 13.41 11.46 9.18
CA PHE A 49 13.22 10.02 8.99
C PHE A 49 11.79 9.71 8.55
N PHE A 50 11.63 9.17 7.36
CA PHE A 50 10.36 8.65 6.87
C PHE A 50 10.30 7.13 7.05
N GLN A 51 9.30 6.65 7.80
CA GLN A 51 9.01 5.23 7.97
C GLN A 51 7.80 4.84 7.14
N ALA A 52 7.99 3.93 6.19
CA ALA A 52 6.90 3.30 5.46
C ALA A 52 6.06 2.41 6.39
N SER A 53 4.88 2.91 6.75
CA SER A 53 3.85 2.19 7.46
C SER A 53 2.79 1.67 6.48
N SER A 54 1.66 1.13 6.95
CA SER A 54 0.70 0.48 6.09
C SER A 54 -0.73 0.57 6.62
N SER A 55 -1.70 0.71 5.72
CA SER A 55 -3.13 0.59 6.03
C SER A 55 -3.53 -0.80 6.55
N GLU A 56 -2.66 -1.81 6.37
CA GLU A 56 -2.89 -3.16 6.93
C GLU A 56 -2.87 -3.19 8.47
N MET A 57 -2.41 -2.13 9.12
CA MET A 57 -2.54 -1.97 10.58
C MET A 57 -3.98 -1.79 11.04
N PHE A 58 -4.91 -1.45 10.15
CA PHE A 58 -6.31 -1.15 10.47
C PHE A 58 -7.23 -2.25 9.92
N ASN A 59 -7.58 -3.20 10.77
CA ASN A 59 -8.46 -4.32 10.42
C ASN A 59 -9.68 -4.39 11.34
N SER A 60 -10.20 -3.23 11.75
CA SER A 60 -11.39 -3.13 12.61
C SER A 60 -12.65 -3.27 11.76
N LYS A 61 -13.56 -4.17 12.19
CA LYS A 61 -14.90 -4.23 11.60
C LYS A 61 -15.64 -2.92 11.89
N GLY A 62 -16.32 -2.37 10.89
CA GLY A 62 -17.15 -1.18 11.03
C GLY A 62 -16.44 0.16 10.78
N ASN A 63 -15.13 0.17 10.59
CA ASN A 63 -14.40 1.36 10.13
C ASN A 63 -14.07 1.21 8.65
N GLU A 64 -14.89 1.79 7.81
CA GLU A 64 -14.70 1.79 6.36
C GLU A 64 -13.76 2.91 5.92
N ILE A 65 -13.85 4.07 6.58
CA ILE A 65 -12.98 5.24 6.37
C ILE A 65 -11.99 5.33 7.54
N ILE A 66 -10.71 5.37 7.22
CA ILE A 66 -9.60 5.24 8.17
C ILE A 66 -8.79 6.53 8.18
N ASN A 67 -8.63 7.10 9.38
CA ASN A 67 -7.75 8.24 9.67
C ASN A 67 -6.67 7.85 10.67
N GLU A 68 -5.82 8.79 11.06
CA GLU A 68 -4.68 8.57 11.97
C GLU A 68 -5.10 8.17 13.39
N GLU A 69 -6.33 8.49 13.81
CA GLU A 69 -6.89 8.17 15.13
C GLU A 69 -7.63 6.82 15.15
N SER A 70 -7.80 6.19 13.99
CA SER A 70 -8.49 4.90 13.87
C SER A 70 -7.75 3.81 14.67
N PRO A 71 -8.48 2.91 15.35
CA PRO A 71 -7.86 1.88 16.18
C PRO A 71 -7.08 0.87 15.32
N VAL A 72 -5.84 0.62 15.69
CA VAL A 72 -4.98 -0.38 15.06
C VAL A 72 -5.33 -1.78 15.55
N LYS A 73 -5.37 -2.74 14.64
CA LYS A 73 -5.59 -4.17 14.93
C LYS A 73 -4.95 -5.03 13.86
N SER A 74 -3.98 -5.84 14.26
CA SER A 74 -3.36 -6.81 13.37
C SER A 74 -4.30 -7.97 13.02
N ASN A 75 -4.24 -8.43 11.76
CA ASN A 75 -4.79 -9.70 11.30
C ASN A 75 -3.75 -10.53 10.52
N SER A 76 -2.50 -10.09 10.50
CA SER A 76 -1.40 -10.79 9.82
C SER A 76 -0.06 -10.46 10.47
N PRO A 77 0.97 -11.33 10.35
CA PRO A 77 2.31 -11.04 10.83
C PRO A 77 2.91 -9.76 10.22
N TYR A 78 2.64 -9.49 8.95
CA TYR A 78 3.02 -8.23 8.31
C TYR A 78 2.40 -7.00 9.00
N ALA A 79 1.09 -7.04 9.25
CA ALA A 79 0.39 -5.94 9.94
C ALA A 79 0.93 -5.73 11.35
N GLU A 80 1.21 -6.82 12.08
CA GLU A 80 1.81 -6.78 13.42
C GLU A 80 3.17 -6.08 13.41
N ALA A 81 4.05 -6.46 12.49
CA ALA A 81 5.36 -5.82 12.34
C ALA A 81 5.24 -4.32 12.04
N LYS A 82 4.26 -3.93 11.20
CA LYS A 82 4.01 -2.51 10.88
C LYS A 82 3.47 -1.74 12.10
N ILE A 83 2.61 -2.35 12.92
CA ILE A 83 2.14 -1.75 14.19
C ILE A 83 3.29 -1.54 15.16
N ILE A 84 4.18 -2.54 15.31
CA ILE A 84 5.37 -2.44 16.17
C ILE A 84 6.24 -1.26 15.75
N ASN A 85 6.60 -1.16 14.45
CA ASN A 85 7.44 -0.08 13.95
C ASN A 85 6.77 1.29 14.05
N HIS A 86 5.46 1.35 13.76
CA HIS A 86 4.66 2.57 13.91
C HIS A 86 4.69 3.08 15.36
N SER A 87 4.42 2.20 16.32
CA SER A 87 4.43 2.55 17.76
C SER A 87 5.81 2.97 18.22
N LYS A 88 6.87 2.30 17.76
CA LYS A 88 8.26 2.68 18.06
C LYS A 88 8.62 4.04 17.47
N ALA A 89 8.21 4.34 16.23
CA ALA A 89 8.43 5.64 15.60
C ALA A 89 7.80 6.77 16.43
N LEU A 90 6.55 6.60 16.86
CA LEU A 90 5.86 7.58 17.72
C LEU A 90 6.55 7.75 19.08
N ASN A 91 7.09 6.67 19.65
CA ASN A 91 7.85 6.74 20.91
C ASN A 91 9.17 7.50 20.72
N LEU A 92 9.90 7.26 19.63
CA LEU A 92 11.15 7.98 19.33
C LEU A 92 10.92 9.48 19.13
N ILE A 93 9.80 9.87 18.51
CA ILE A 93 9.39 11.28 18.41
C ILE A 93 9.24 11.89 19.81
N LYS A 94 8.57 11.21 20.72
CA LYS A 94 8.35 11.70 22.10
C LYS A 94 9.65 11.77 22.90
N THR A 95 10.51 10.75 22.76
CA THR A 95 11.74 10.63 23.57
C THR A 95 12.83 11.61 23.12
N TYR A 96 13.01 11.79 21.81
CA TYR A 96 14.14 12.56 21.27
C TYR A 96 13.69 13.85 20.57
N ASN A 97 12.40 14.17 20.54
CA ASN A 97 11.82 15.23 19.72
C ASN A 97 12.24 15.13 18.23
N TRP A 98 12.47 13.91 17.75
CA TRP A 98 13.02 13.61 16.43
C TRP A 98 11.98 13.82 15.33
N ASN A 99 12.40 14.34 14.16
CA ASN A 99 11.55 14.49 12.98
C ASN A 99 11.36 13.13 12.29
N ILE A 100 10.49 12.30 12.84
CA ILE A 100 10.07 11.03 12.25
C ILE A 100 8.64 11.17 11.73
N THR A 101 8.44 10.78 10.48
CA THR A 101 7.12 10.64 9.86
C THR A 101 6.80 9.17 9.64
N SER A 102 5.70 8.69 10.20
CA SER A 102 5.13 7.38 9.87
C SER A 102 4.09 7.56 8.76
N GLY A 103 4.46 7.29 7.52
CA GLY A 103 3.58 7.38 6.36
C GLY A 103 2.71 6.13 6.25
N ILE A 104 1.42 6.25 6.54
CA ILE A 104 0.45 5.15 6.50
C ILE A 104 -0.07 5.02 5.08
N MET A 105 0.58 4.18 4.29
CA MET A 105 0.27 4.03 2.88
C MET A 105 -0.90 3.07 2.65
N PHE A 106 -1.88 3.53 1.86
CA PHE A 106 -2.95 2.69 1.33
C PHE A 106 -2.48 1.98 0.06
N ASN A 107 -3.35 1.20 -0.59
CA ASN A 107 -2.95 0.46 -1.76
C ASN A 107 -2.42 1.43 -2.83
N HIS A 108 -1.23 1.16 -3.32
CA HIS A 108 -0.63 1.98 -4.36
C HIS A 108 0.00 1.11 -5.43
N GLU A 109 -0.19 1.50 -6.65
CA GLU A 109 0.18 0.75 -7.84
C GLU A 109 1.09 1.56 -8.75
N SER A 110 1.83 0.85 -9.57
CA SER A 110 2.58 1.43 -10.66
C SER A 110 2.76 0.41 -11.78
N GLU A 111 3.23 0.88 -12.92
CA GLU A 111 3.64 0.05 -14.04
C GLU A 111 4.74 -0.98 -13.71
N PHE A 112 5.43 -0.80 -12.58
CA PHE A 112 6.51 -1.68 -12.10
C PHE A 112 6.05 -2.69 -11.04
N ARG A 113 4.74 -2.68 -10.69
CA ARG A 113 4.20 -3.63 -9.72
C ARG A 113 4.45 -5.07 -10.16
N ASP A 114 4.94 -5.89 -9.24
CA ASP A 114 5.19 -7.32 -9.47
C ASP A 114 3.92 -8.06 -9.92
N ILE A 115 4.12 -9.14 -10.69
CA ILE A 115 3.07 -9.92 -11.32
C ILE A 115 2.17 -10.66 -10.32
N ASP A 116 2.67 -10.95 -9.12
CA ASP A 116 1.94 -11.68 -8.09
C ASP A 116 0.89 -10.85 -7.36
N TYR A 117 0.92 -9.53 -7.55
CA TYR A 117 -0.08 -8.64 -6.99
C TYR A 117 -1.36 -8.56 -7.84
N LEU A 118 -2.50 -8.34 -7.17
CA LEU A 118 -3.84 -8.43 -7.74
C LEU A 118 -3.99 -7.65 -9.06
N THR A 119 -3.62 -6.38 -9.08
CA THR A 119 -3.75 -5.52 -10.26
C THR A 119 -2.93 -6.06 -11.44
N SER A 120 -1.68 -6.41 -11.18
CA SER A 120 -0.77 -6.96 -12.19
C SER A 120 -1.24 -8.32 -12.71
N LYS A 121 -1.73 -9.17 -11.80
CA LYS A 121 -2.25 -10.50 -12.12
C LYS A 121 -3.50 -10.41 -13.01
N ILE A 122 -4.43 -9.50 -12.67
CA ILE A 122 -5.62 -9.28 -13.51
C ILE A 122 -5.20 -8.80 -14.90
N ILE A 123 -4.33 -7.79 -15.00
CA ILE A 123 -3.88 -7.25 -16.29
C ILE A 123 -3.24 -8.35 -17.14
N LYS A 124 -2.34 -9.15 -16.57
CA LYS A 124 -1.68 -10.26 -17.27
C LYS A 124 -2.70 -11.26 -17.79
N ASN A 125 -3.58 -11.75 -16.92
CA ASN A 125 -4.52 -12.81 -17.28
C ASN A 125 -5.53 -12.34 -18.34
N VAL A 126 -6.00 -11.09 -18.25
CA VAL A 126 -6.90 -10.53 -19.27
C VAL A 126 -6.16 -10.36 -20.63
N TYR A 127 -4.89 -9.96 -20.60
CA TYR A 127 -4.08 -9.91 -21.81
C TYR A 127 -3.87 -11.32 -22.42
N GLU A 128 -3.74 -12.36 -21.61
CA GLU A 128 -3.65 -13.74 -22.07
C GLU A 128 -4.98 -14.24 -22.66
N ILE A 129 -6.13 -13.84 -22.09
CA ILE A 129 -7.46 -14.09 -22.68
C ILE A 129 -7.60 -13.40 -24.04
N TYR A 130 -7.19 -12.13 -24.13
CA TYR A 130 -7.20 -11.40 -25.39
C TYR A 130 -6.37 -12.11 -26.48
N ASN A 131 -5.23 -12.70 -26.11
CA ASN A 131 -4.38 -13.49 -27.00
C ASN A 131 -4.82 -14.96 -27.13
N LYS A 132 -5.99 -15.35 -26.61
CA LYS A 132 -6.58 -16.72 -26.67
C LYS A 132 -5.69 -17.80 -26.02
N LYS A 133 -4.86 -17.44 -25.05
CA LYS A 133 -4.01 -18.35 -24.27
C LYS A 133 -4.71 -18.85 -23.01
N GLU A 134 -5.63 -18.07 -22.47
CA GLU A 134 -6.43 -18.36 -21.27
C GLU A 134 -7.91 -18.29 -21.61
N GLN A 135 -8.74 -18.97 -20.81
CA GLN A 135 -10.20 -18.98 -21.03
C GLN A 135 -10.92 -18.04 -20.07
N LYS A 136 -10.50 -17.98 -18.81
CA LYS A 136 -11.12 -17.18 -17.75
C LYS A 136 -10.11 -16.76 -16.68
N ILE A 137 -10.46 -15.70 -15.94
CA ILE A 137 -9.80 -15.36 -14.68
C ILE A 137 -10.67 -15.80 -13.51
N VAL A 138 -10.02 -16.15 -12.38
CA VAL A 138 -10.71 -16.47 -11.12
C VAL A 138 -10.32 -15.44 -10.08
N ILE A 139 -11.30 -14.83 -9.42
CA ILE A 139 -11.15 -13.75 -8.44
C ILE A 139 -11.90 -14.10 -7.17
N GLY A 140 -11.33 -13.80 -5.99
CA GLY A 140 -11.96 -14.11 -4.71
C GLY A 140 -13.28 -13.40 -4.45
N SER A 141 -13.39 -12.12 -4.85
CA SER A 141 -14.63 -11.34 -4.79
C SER A 141 -14.51 -10.10 -5.67
N LEU A 142 -15.62 -9.67 -6.21
CA LEU A 142 -15.74 -8.42 -6.99
C LEU A 142 -16.15 -7.22 -6.12
N ASP A 143 -16.68 -7.47 -4.92
CA ASP A 143 -17.32 -6.46 -4.07
C ASP A 143 -16.37 -5.80 -3.07
N TYR A 144 -15.14 -6.31 -2.92
CA TYR A 144 -14.18 -5.70 -2.01
C TYR A 144 -13.75 -4.33 -2.53
N VAL A 145 -13.77 -3.34 -1.64
CA VAL A 145 -13.42 -1.95 -1.96
C VAL A 145 -12.10 -1.59 -1.31
N ARG A 146 -11.22 -1.01 -2.09
CA ARG A 146 -9.92 -0.50 -1.65
C ARG A 146 -9.71 0.90 -2.18
N ASP A 147 -8.84 1.63 -1.50
CA ASP A 147 -8.32 2.91 -1.97
C ASP A 147 -7.01 2.66 -2.71
N TRP A 148 -7.00 2.91 -4.01
CA TRP A 148 -5.81 2.78 -4.86
C TRP A 148 -5.28 4.14 -5.30
N SER A 149 -3.98 4.31 -5.21
CA SER A 149 -3.27 5.51 -5.63
C SER A 149 -2.10 5.16 -6.55
N PHE A 150 -1.57 6.14 -7.26
CA PHE A 150 -0.32 5.99 -7.97
C PHE A 150 0.86 6.02 -7.00
N ALA A 151 1.79 5.06 -7.12
CA ALA A 151 2.96 4.99 -6.24
C ALA A 151 3.84 6.25 -6.29
N GLY A 152 3.89 6.92 -7.44
CA GLY A 152 4.59 8.20 -7.58
C GLY A 152 3.96 9.32 -6.75
N ASP A 153 2.62 9.38 -6.65
CA ASP A 153 1.94 10.35 -5.79
C ASP A 153 2.24 10.07 -4.31
N ILE A 154 2.24 8.80 -3.91
CA ILE A 154 2.59 8.39 -2.54
C ILE A 154 4.04 8.78 -2.20
N MET A 155 4.99 8.55 -3.11
CA MET A 155 6.39 8.96 -2.90
C MET A 155 6.55 10.48 -2.89
N ASN A 156 5.75 11.21 -3.66
CA ASN A 156 5.69 12.68 -3.60
C ASN A 156 5.20 13.15 -2.21
N ALA A 157 4.17 12.50 -1.63
CA ALA A 157 3.76 12.78 -0.26
C ALA A 157 4.91 12.58 0.74
N ALA A 158 5.60 11.44 0.65
CA ALA A 158 6.74 11.15 1.52
C ALA A 158 7.83 12.24 1.43
N LEU A 159 8.10 12.72 0.22
CA LEU A 159 9.06 13.80 -0.02
C LEU A 159 8.58 15.13 0.59
N ILE A 160 7.32 15.51 0.36
CA ILE A 160 6.73 16.73 0.93
C ILE A 160 6.80 16.71 2.45
N LEU A 161 6.40 15.61 3.09
CA LEU A 161 6.45 15.45 4.54
C LEU A 161 7.88 15.59 5.07
N SER A 162 8.84 14.96 4.40
CA SER A 162 10.26 15.04 4.78
C SER A 162 10.84 16.45 4.59
N LEU A 163 10.51 17.15 3.49
CA LEU A 163 10.99 18.51 3.22
C LEU A 163 10.45 19.55 4.23
N ASN A 164 9.25 19.30 4.76
CA ASN A 164 8.60 20.19 5.73
C ASN A 164 8.84 19.76 7.19
N ASN A 165 9.77 18.84 7.45
CA ASN A 165 10.10 18.37 8.81
C ASN A 165 8.87 17.84 9.56
N ALA A 166 7.94 17.18 8.87
CA ALA A 166 6.72 16.66 9.45
C ALA A 166 7.02 15.60 10.53
N LYS A 167 6.20 15.60 11.59
CA LYS A 167 6.30 14.65 12.71
C LYS A 167 4.97 13.95 12.94
N GLY A 168 5.05 12.64 13.23
CA GLY A 168 3.86 11.86 13.57
C GLY A 168 3.37 11.00 12.41
N SER A 169 2.08 10.69 12.44
CA SER A 169 1.44 9.81 11.48
C SER A 169 0.70 10.61 10.40
N TYR A 170 0.77 10.15 9.17
CA TYR A 170 0.02 10.71 8.04
C TYR A 170 -0.53 9.62 7.15
N ILE A 171 -1.84 9.65 6.94
CA ILE A 171 -2.53 8.80 5.97
C ILE A 171 -2.19 9.26 4.55
N MET A 172 -1.79 8.30 3.71
CA MET A 172 -1.40 8.55 2.33
C MET A 172 -2.23 7.64 1.41
N GLY A 173 -3.26 8.21 0.82
CA GLY A 173 -4.20 7.54 -0.09
C GLY A 173 -5.03 8.56 -0.85
N SER A 174 -5.95 8.08 -1.69
CA SER A 174 -6.78 8.94 -2.54
C SER A 174 -8.03 9.49 -1.83
N GLY A 175 -8.49 8.83 -0.78
CA GLY A 175 -9.79 9.07 -0.15
C GLY A 175 -10.96 8.50 -0.95
N ILE A 176 -10.69 7.77 -2.03
CA ILE A 176 -11.71 7.26 -2.96
C ILE A 176 -11.67 5.73 -2.98
N GLY A 177 -12.77 5.11 -2.55
CA GLY A 177 -12.92 3.66 -2.63
C GLY A 177 -13.27 3.21 -4.05
N LYS A 178 -12.58 2.15 -4.50
CA LYS A 178 -12.85 1.48 -5.77
C LYS A 178 -13.00 -0.02 -5.55
N SER A 179 -13.99 -0.61 -6.17
CA SER A 179 -14.24 -2.05 -6.09
C SER A 179 -13.30 -2.85 -7.00
N ILE A 180 -13.07 -4.12 -6.66
CA ILE A 180 -12.37 -5.05 -7.54
C ILE A 180 -13.16 -5.21 -8.86
N LYS A 181 -14.49 -5.11 -8.81
CA LYS A 181 -15.33 -5.10 -10.02
C LYS A 181 -14.95 -3.96 -10.97
N GLU A 182 -14.80 -2.72 -10.46
CA GLU A 182 -14.39 -1.57 -11.28
C GLU A 182 -13.00 -1.79 -11.89
N LEU A 183 -12.05 -2.33 -11.10
CA LEU A 183 -10.73 -2.71 -11.62
C LEU A 183 -10.83 -3.70 -12.80
N VAL A 184 -11.60 -4.76 -12.62
CA VAL A 184 -11.83 -5.78 -13.66
C VAL A 184 -12.46 -5.17 -14.90
N GLN A 185 -13.50 -4.35 -14.72
CA GLN A 185 -14.18 -3.67 -15.83
C GLN A 185 -13.23 -2.79 -16.63
N ILE A 186 -12.39 -1.97 -15.99
CA ILE A 186 -11.42 -1.12 -16.70
C ILE A 186 -10.47 -1.98 -17.54
N VAL A 187 -9.93 -3.07 -16.96
CA VAL A 187 -8.97 -3.91 -17.68
C VAL A 187 -9.62 -4.63 -18.86
N PHE A 188 -10.82 -5.20 -18.70
CA PHE A 188 -11.53 -5.88 -19.79
C PHE A 188 -11.97 -4.92 -20.89
N ASN A 189 -12.49 -3.74 -20.50
CA ASN A 189 -12.90 -2.71 -21.47
C ASN A 189 -11.74 -2.22 -22.34
N TYR A 190 -10.52 -2.12 -21.77
CA TYR A 190 -9.33 -1.75 -22.54
C TYR A 190 -9.05 -2.70 -23.73
N PHE A 191 -9.48 -3.95 -23.64
CA PHE A 191 -9.30 -4.98 -24.68
C PHE A 191 -10.60 -5.29 -25.44
N ASP A 192 -11.67 -4.50 -25.29
CA ASP A 192 -13.00 -4.76 -25.88
C ASP A 192 -13.57 -6.15 -25.55
N LEU A 193 -13.33 -6.63 -24.33
CA LEU A 193 -13.81 -7.94 -23.84
C LEU A 193 -14.93 -7.79 -22.82
N ASN A 194 -15.92 -8.71 -22.87
CA ASN A 194 -16.97 -8.77 -21.84
C ASN A 194 -16.46 -9.49 -20.59
N TRP A 195 -16.24 -8.74 -19.49
CA TRP A 195 -15.73 -9.25 -18.23
C TRP A 195 -16.62 -10.35 -17.61
N GLU A 196 -17.96 -10.29 -17.75
CA GLU A 196 -18.89 -11.27 -17.18
C GLU A 196 -18.70 -12.66 -17.79
N LYS A 197 -18.36 -12.71 -19.08
CA LYS A 197 -18.08 -13.96 -19.79
C LYS A 197 -16.80 -14.65 -19.32
N TYR A 198 -15.81 -13.86 -18.89
CA TYR A 198 -14.45 -14.35 -18.66
C TYR A 198 -14.01 -14.26 -17.20
N THR A 199 -14.92 -13.96 -16.27
CA THR A 199 -14.61 -13.86 -14.84
C THR A 199 -15.44 -14.82 -14.03
N ASP A 200 -14.79 -15.71 -13.29
CA ASP A 200 -15.41 -16.55 -12.27
C ASP A 200 -15.03 -16.04 -10.87
N VAL A 201 -15.90 -16.25 -9.88
CA VAL A 201 -15.65 -15.87 -8.48
C VAL A 201 -15.48 -17.12 -7.65
N ASP A 202 -14.42 -17.17 -6.83
CA ASP A 202 -14.14 -18.23 -5.87
C ASP A 202 -13.77 -17.61 -4.51
N GLU A 203 -14.74 -17.61 -3.60
CA GLU A 203 -14.56 -17.02 -2.25
C GLU A 203 -13.49 -17.75 -1.41
N SER A 204 -13.07 -18.95 -1.78
CA SER A 204 -11.98 -19.65 -1.09
C SER A 204 -10.63 -18.93 -1.19
N LEU A 205 -10.49 -18.02 -2.18
CA LEU A 205 -9.31 -17.16 -2.37
C LEU A 205 -9.29 -15.95 -1.45
N LEU A 206 -10.36 -15.70 -0.68
CA LEU A 206 -10.43 -14.56 0.24
C LEU A 206 -9.57 -14.80 1.48
N ARG A 207 -8.87 -13.75 1.89
CA ARG A 207 -8.13 -13.78 3.14
C ARG A 207 -9.09 -13.71 4.34
N LYS A 208 -8.92 -14.60 5.30
CA LYS A 208 -9.71 -14.60 6.53
C LYS A 208 -9.49 -13.29 7.30
N GLY A 209 -10.58 -12.61 7.62
CA GLY A 209 -10.54 -11.38 8.43
C GLY A 209 -10.16 -10.11 7.64
N ASP A 210 -10.02 -10.18 6.32
CA ASP A 210 -9.81 -8.98 5.48
C ASP A 210 -11.11 -8.14 5.45
N PRO A 211 -11.09 -6.84 5.80
CA PRO A 211 -12.30 -6.01 5.77
C PRO A 211 -12.80 -5.83 4.33
N LYS A 212 -14.13 -5.85 4.15
CA LYS A 212 -14.75 -5.69 2.83
C LYS A 212 -14.45 -4.32 2.21
N ILE A 213 -14.45 -3.27 3.03
CA ILE A 213 -14.21 -1.87 2.63
C ILE A 213 -13.05 -1.31 3.45
N LYS A 214 -12.09 -0.66 2.76
CA LYS A 214 -10.94 0.02 3.40
C LYS A 214 -10.57 1.25 2.55
N ILE A 215 -10.93 2.44 3.05
CA ILE A 215 -10.74 3.73 2.37
C ILE A 215 -9.96 4.66 3.29
N SER A 216 -9.05 5.45 2.73
CA SER A 216 -8.27 6.44 3.48
C SER A 216 -9.06 7.73 3.72
N ASP A 217 -8.73 8.41 4.82
CA ASP A 217 -9.05 9.82 5.02
C ASP A 217 -7.74 10.65 5.02
N PRO A 218 -7.33 11.19 3.87
CA PRO A 218 -6.10 11.96 3.76
C PRO A 218 -6.27 13.44 4.16
N THR A 219 -7.33 13.80 4.88
CA THR A 219 -7.66 15.20 5.24
C THR A 219 -6.52 15.89 5.98
N LYS A 220 -5.81 15.19 6.86
CA LYS A 220 -4.69 15.75 7.63
C LYS A 220 -3.55 16.23 6.71
N ILE A 221 -3.05 15.35 5.85
CA ILE A 221 -1.95 15.71 4.94
C ILE A 221 -2.36 16.79 3.94
N PHE A 222 -3.63 16.79 3.51
CA PHE A 222 -4.17 17.84 2.64
C PHE A 222 -4.20 19.19 3.35
N ASN A 223 -4.73 19.26 4.57
CA ASN A 223 -4.86 20.51 5.32
C ASN A 223 -3.51 21.10 5.70
N GLU A 224 -2.54 20.26 6.08
CA GLU A 224 -1.23 20.73 6.53
C GLU A 224 -0.26 21.04 5.38
N PHE A 225 -0.34 20.31 4.27
CA PHE A 225 0.66 20.39 3.19
C PHE A 225 0.08 20.55 1.79
N GLY A 226 -1.24 20.64 1.62
CA GLY A 226 -1.90 20.77 0.32
C GLY A 226 -1.77 19.54 -0.59
N TRP A 227 -1.27 18.41 -0.05
CA TRP A 227 -1.06 17.21 -0.86
C TRP A 227 -2.35 16.44 -1.12
N LYS A 228 -2.51 16.00 -2.37
CA LYS A 228 -3.53 15.04 -2.82
C LYS A 228 -2.99 14.22 -3.99
N THR A 229 -3.60 13.07 -4.24
CA THR A 229 -3.30 12.26 -5.43
C THR A 229 -3.62 13.04 -6.71
N GLN A 230 -2.81 12.86 -7.74
CA GLN A 230 -2.96 13.56 -9.01
C GLN A 230 -3.57 12.65 -10.09
N LEU A 231 -3.22 11.36 -10.06
CA LEU A 231 -3.65 10.41 -11.09
C LEU A 231 -5.01 9.80 -10.69
N SER A 232 -5.97 9.77 -11.62
CA SER A 232 -7.24 9.06 -11.42
C SER A 232 -7.01 7.54 -11.35
N PHE A 233 -7.96 6.81 -10.76
CA PHE A 233 -7.87 5.35 -10.71
C PHE A 233 -7.87 4.72 -12.11
N GLU A 234 -8.70 5.22 -13.02
CA GLU A 234 -8.78 4.75 -14.40
C GLU A 234 -7.47 4.96 -15.15
N ASP A 235 -6.93 6.21 -15.10
CA ASP A 235 -5.65 6.54 -15.74
C ASP A 235 -4.50 5.70 -15.17
N LEU A 236 -4.50 5.45 -13.86
CA LEU A 236 -3.52 4.58 -13.20
C LEU A 236 -3.55 3.16 -13.78
N ILE A 237 -4.75 2.58 -13.91
CA ILE A 237 -4.88 1.21 -14.44
C ILE A 237 -4.51 1.16 -15.91
N ILE A 238 -4.93 2.13 -16.73
CA ILE A 238 -4.54 2.23 -18.14
C ILE A 238 -3.00 2.32 -18.27
N ARG A 239 -2.36 3.17 -17.48
CA ARG A 239 -0.89 3.27 -17.43
C ARG A 239 -0.21 1.94 -17.12
N CYS A 240 -0.75 1.20 -16.14
CA CYS A 240 -0.23 -0.13 -15.80
C CYS A 240 -0.40 -1.14 -16.96
N ILE A 241 -1.54 -1.11 -17.65
CA ILE A 241 -1.81 -1.98 -18.81
C ILE A 241 -0.81 -1.69 -19.93
N GLU A 242 -0.70 -0.44 -20.37
CA GLU A 242 0.16 -0.04 -21.48
C GLU A 242 1.62 -0.44 -21.29
N LYS A 243 2.14 -0.29 -20.07
CA LYS A 243 3.52 -0.67 -19.79
C LYS A 243 3.71 -2.18 -19.81
N LYS A 244 2.78 -2.94 -19.21
CA LYS A 244 2.87 -4.41 -19.17
C LYS A 244 2.76 -5.05 -20.54
N ILE A 245 1.92 -4.53 -21.42
CA ILE A 245 1.82 -4.98 -22.81
C ILE A 245 3.13 -4.75 -23.58
N LYS A 246 3.79 -3.60 -23.38
CA LYS A 246 5.06 -3.29 -24.03
C LYS A 246 6.21 -4.22 -23.59
N ILE A 247 6.17 -4.71 -22.36
CA ILE A 247 7.19 -5.64 -21.83
C ILE A 247 6.96 -7.07 -22.35
N THR A 248 5.72 -7.40 -22.69
CA THR A 248 5.33 -8.76 -23.12
C THR A 248 5.39 -8.95 -24.65
N ARG A 249 5.58 -7.89 -25.41
CA ARG A 249 5.90 -7.90 -26.85
C ARG A 249 7.39 -8.00 -27.10
#